data_2160e7e9b32e64adbf53c125f4e763ab
#
_entry.id   2160e7e9b32e64adbf53c125f4e763ab
#
_cell.length_a   1.000
_cell.length_b   1.000
_cell.length_c   1.000
_cell.angle_alpha   90.00
_cell.angle_beta   90.00
_cell.angle_gamma   90.00
#
_symmetry.space_group_name_H-M   'P 1'
#
loop_
_entity.id
_entity.type
_entity.pdbx_description
1 polymer ?
#
loop_
_entity_poly.entity_id
_entity_poly.type
_entity_poly.pdbx_seq_one_letter_code
_entity_poly.pdbx_strand_id
1 'polypeptide(L)'
;MIAGCNSMSNIDIPDLTLTDNTSQRLPCVLLIDGSGSMSGQPIDELNAGLKVLEDELKKDDIASQRVQLLVIKFSGDRDVEVLCDWTDAMSFSAPHVTANGLTPMGEAVRLALVKLEEQKARYRANGIAYNRPWVFLITDGQPTDDDWEQAADQSRSAEQAGKLIFFGIGAGGDVDLGKLARFSSRQPVKLQGLKFKELFLWLSRSTSSASKAAQGTNVQLPPPSDWMQVSA
;
A
#
# COMPACT_ATOMS: atom_id res chain seq x y z
N MET A 1 -2.91 50.44 29.14
CA MET A 1 -1.99 49.31 29.28
C MET A 1 -2.64 48.11 28.58
N ILE A 2 -2.20 47.84 27.42
CA ILE A 2 -2.73 46.74 26.60
C ILE A 2 -1.69 45.63 26.65
N ALA A 3 -2.03 44.52 27.30
CA ALA A 3 -1.18 43.35 27.37
C ALA A 3 -1.18 42.66 26.02
N GLY A 4 -0.01 42.61 25.36
CA GLY A 4 0.22 41.89 24.13
C GLY A 4 0.08 40.36 24.36
N CYS A 5 -0.80 39.75 23.63
CA CYS A 5 -0.91 38.32 23.54
C CYS A 5 0.29 37.83 22.71
N ASN A 6 1.25 37.20 23.35
CA ASN A 6 2.39 36.55 22.71
C ASN A 6 1.87 35.27 22.05
N SER A 7 1.69 35.28 20.75
CA SER A 7 1.45 34.04 19.97
C SER A 7 2.74 33.22 20.06
N MET A 8 2.73 32.16 20.86
CA MET A 8 3.76 31.14 20.79
C MET A 8 3.70 30.52 19.37
N SER A 9 4.70 30.85 18.57
CA SER A 9 4.97 30.15 17.32
C SER A 9 5.17 28.67 17.66
N ASN A 10 4.30 27.80 17.14
CA ASN A 10 4.54 26.36 17.13
C ASN A 10 5.92 26.16 16.48
N ILE A 11 6.89 25.77 17.27
CA ILE A 11 8.16 25.27 16.75
C ILE A 11 7.80 23.90 16.16
N ASP A 12 7.68 23.83 14.84
CA ASP A 12 7.56 22.57 14.11
C ASP A 12 8.86 21.79 14.37
N ILE A 13 8.79 20.84 15.30
CA ILE A 13 9.91 19.93 15.55
C ILE A 13 10.00 19.02 14.34
N PRO A 14 11.11 19.05 13.58
CA PRO A 14 11.27 18.16 12.42
C PRO A 14 11.07 16.70 12.83
N ASP A 15 10.39 15.94 11.99
CA ASP A 15 10.22 14.51 12.20
C ASP A 15 11.59 13.83 12.10
N LEU A 16 12.15 13.44 13.25
CA LEU A 16 13.48 12.85 13.34
C LEU A 16 13.65 11.63 12.43
N THR A 17 12.58 10.85 12.24
CA THR A 17 12.62 9.66 11.35
C THR A 17 12.80 10.01 9.87
N LEU A 18 12.41 11.22 9.47
CA LEU A 18 12.59 11.72 8.11
C LEU A 18 13.88 12.52 7.94
N THR A 19 14.41 13.13 9.01
CA THR A 19 15.66 13.92 8.95
C THR A 19 16.90 13.04 8.87
N ASP A 20 16.87 11.85 9.45
CA ASP A 20 17.99 10.90 9.42
C ASP A 20 18.18 10.26 8.03
N ASN A 21 17.15 10.26 7.20
CA ASN A 21 17.19 9.72 5.85
C ASN A 21 16.53 10.69 4.87
N THR A 22 17.32 11.52 4.21
CA THR A 22 16.89 12.52 3.22
C THR A 22 16.74 11.97 1.80
N SER A 23 16.91 10.67 1.60
CA SER A 23 16.76 10.02 0.29
C SER A 23 15.35 10.22 -0.25
N GLN A 24 15.23 10.28 -1.58
CA GLN A 24 13.94 10.28 -2.27
C GLN A 24 13.12 9.05 -1.85
N ARG A 25 11.84 9.24 -1.53
CA ARG A 25 10.96 8.16 -1.06
C ARG A 25 10.09 7.57 -2.17
N LEU A 26 9.77 6.28 -2.03
CA LEU A 26 8.68 5.62 -2.73
C LEU A 26 7.66 5.13 -1.69
N PRO A 27 6.56 5.85 -1.46
CA PRO A 27 5.50 5.39 -0.56
C PRO A 27 4.77 4.21 -1.17
N CYS A 28 4.63 3.12 -0.41
CA CYS A 28 3.96 1.90 -0.83
C CYS A 28 2.94 1.49 0.24
N VAL A 29 1.67 1.42 -0.11
CA VAL A 29 0.57 1.00 0.76
C VAL A 29 0.16 -0.40 0.39
N LEU A 30 0.09 -1.29 1.38
CA LEU A 30 -0.48 -2.62 1.27
C LEU A 30 -1.82 -2.65 1.99
N LEU A 31 -2.91 -2.79 1.25
CA LEU A 31 -4.25 -3.05 1.74
C LEU A 31 -4.48 -4.55 1.66
N ILE A 32 -4.59 -5.19 2.82
CA ILE A 32 -4.58 -6.65 2.95
C ILE A 32 -5.91 -7.12 3.49
N ASP A 33 -6.56 -7.97 2.74
CA ASP A 33 -7.77 -8.66 3.16
C ASP A 33 -7.46 -9.65 4.27
N GLY A 34 -8.07 -9.42 5.42
CA GLY A 34 -8.08 -10.33 6.57
C GLY A 34 -9.48 -10.85 6.84
N SER A 35 -10.38 -10.90 5.85
CA SER A 35 -11.73 -11.44 6.01
C SER A 35 -11.74 -12.94 6.25
N GLY A 36 -12.90 -13.47 6.67
CA GLY A 36 -13.06 -14.88 7.02
C GLY A 36 -12.74 -15.85 5.88
N SER A 37 -12.94 -15.45 4.61
CA SER A 37 -12.60 -16.26 3.43
C SER A 37 -11.11 -16.52 3.28
N MET A 38 -10.27 -15.59 3.76
CA MET A 38 -8.81 -15.76 3.81
C MET A 38 -8.33 -16.79 4.84
N SER A 39 -9.20 -17.36 5.68
CA SER A 39 -8.79 -18.29 6.73
C SER A 39 -8.10 -19.55 6.21
N GLY A 40 -7.14 -20.06 6.98
CA GLY A 40 -6.37 -21.27 6.64
C GLY A 40 -5.25 -21.00 5.65
N GLN A 41 -5.13 -21.82 4.62
CA GLN A 41 -4.01 -21.74 3.68
C GLN A 41 -3.82 -20.36 3.02
N PRO A 42 -4.87 -19.59 2.60
CA PRO A 42 -4.66 -18.28 2.00
C PRO A 42 -3.93 -17.29 2.90
N ILE A 43 -4.33 -17.18 4.17
CA ILE A 43 -3.69 -16.24 5.10
C ILE A 43 -2.28 -16.68 5.49
N ASP A 44 -2.02 -17.99 5.57
CA ASP A 44 -0.70 -18.54 5.86
C ASP A 44 0.29 -18.23 4.72
N GLU A 45 -0.13 -18.43 3.46
CA GLU A 45 0.68 -18.10 2.29
C GLU A 45 0.89 -16.59 2.13
N LEU A 46 -0.11 -15.77 2.48
CA LEU A 46 0.02 -14.32 2.49
C LEU A 46 1.06 -13.88 3.53
N ASN A 47 0.99 -14.41 4.76
CA ASN A 47 1.97 -14.10 5.82
C ASN A 47 3.39 -14.53 5.41
N ALA A 48 3.53 -15.70 4.80
CA ALA A 48 4.81 -16.15 4.27
C ALA A 48 5.32 -15.22 3.14
N GLY A 49 4.43 -14.72 2.29
CA GLY A 49 4.75 -13.74 1.25
C GLY A 49 5.19 -12.39 1.81
N LEU A 50 4.52 -11.86 2.85
CA LEU A 50 4.94 -10.64 3.54
C LEU A 50 6.36 -10.75 4.11
N LYS A 51 6.72 -11.93 4.62
CA LYS A 51 8.08 -12.18 5.09
C LYS A 51 9.11 -12.17 3.94
N VAL A 52 8.74 -12.72 2.79
CA VAL A 52 9.58 -12.62 1.57
C VAL A 52 9.78 -11.16 1.16
N LEU A 53 8.73 -10.34 1.20
CA LEU A 53 8.84 -8.91 0.92
C LEU A 53 9.84 -8.22 1.85
N GLU A 54 9.74 -8.45 3.16
CA GLU A 54 10.65 -7.92 4.17
C GLU A 54 12.11 -8.29 3.84
N ASP A 55 12.36 -9.58 3.66
CA ASP A 55 13.70 -10.09 3.43
C ASP A 55 14.33 -9.57 2.13
N GLU A 56 13.54 -9.46 1.05
CA GLU A 56 14.03 -8.99 -0.24
C GLU A 56 14.26 -7.47 -0.27
N LEU A 57 13.40 -6.67 0.36
CA LEU A 57 13.61 -5.23 0.41
C LEU A 57 14.84 -4.85 1.24
N LYS A 58 15.15 -5.60 2.30
CA LYS A 58 16.34 -5.37 3.13
C LYS A 58 17.65 -5.74 2.45
N LYS A 59 17.62 -6.61 1.43
CA LYS A 59 18.81 -6.99 0.64
C LYS A 59 19.23 -5.93 -0.38
N ASP A 60 18.32 -5.02 -0.75
CA ASP A 60 18.64 -3.95 -1.70
C ASP A 60 18.93 -2.65 -0.95
N ASP A 61 20.20 -2.24 -0.95
CA ASP A 61 20.69 -1.07 -0.21
C ASP A 61 19.95 0.22 -0.55
N ILE A 62 19.47 0.37 -1.79
CA ILE A 62 18.74 1.57 -2.22
C ILE A 62 17.26 1.44 -1.86
N ALA A 63 16.64 0.30 -2.13
CA ALA A 63 15.24 0.08 -1.81
C ALA A 63 14.99 0.13 -0.29
N SER A 64 15.89 -0.42 0.51
CA SER A 64 15.80 -0.43 1.98
C SER A 64 15.70 0.98 2.57
N GLN A 65 16.32 1.97 1.93
CA GLN A 65 16.31 3.37 2.36
C GLN A 65 15.17 4.19 1.71
N ARG A 66 14.76 3.85 0.48
CA ARG A 66 13.82 4.65 -0.31
C ARG A 66 12.38 4.17 -0.25
N VAL A 67 12.16 2.86 -0.18
CA VAL A 67 10.80 2.31 -0.05
C VAL A 67 10.29 2.52 1.36
N GLN A 68 9.11 3.13 1.48
CA GLN A 68 8.43 3.31 2.74
C GLN A 68 7.08 2.60 2.71
N LEU A 69 6.83 1.75 3.68
CA LEU A 69 5.68 0.85 3.73
C LEU A 69 4.64 1.32 4.74
N LEU A 70 3.38 1.21 4.36
CA LEU A 70 2.20 1.27 5.22
C LEU A 70 1.40 0.00 4.99
N VAL A 71 1.09 -0.76 6.05
CA VAL A 71 0.26 -1.96 5.94
C VAL A 71 -1.04 -1.76 6.70
N ILE A 72 -2.14 -1.86 5.99
CA ILE A 72 -3.50 -1.75 6.51
C ILE A 72 -4.21 -3.09 6.26
N LYS A 73 -4.70 -3.70 7.31
CA LYS A 73 -5.59 -4.86 7.26
C LYS A 73 -7.05 -4.38 7.29
N PHE A 74 -7.90 -5.02 6.52
CA PHE A 74 -9.35 -4.84 6.61
C PHE A 74 -10.04 -6.18 6.83
N SER A 75 -10.95 -6.23 7.82
CA SER A 75 -11.62 -7.45 8.26
C SER A 75 -12.82 -7.11 9.16
N GLY A 76 -13.52 -8.10 9.71
CA GLY A 76 -14.56 -7.91 10.73
C GLY A 76 -15.74 -7.06 10.28
N ASP A 77 -16.48 -6.55 11.26
CA ASP A 77 -17.59 -5.62 11.06
C ASP A 77 -17.06 -4.17 10.98
N ARG A 78 -16.32 -3.82 9.91
CA ARG A 78 -15.66 -2.53 9.70
C ARG A 78 -14.34 -2.36 10.47
N ASP A 79 -13.64 -3.43 10.77
CA ASP A 79 -12.31 -3.36 11.34
C ASP A 79 -11.27 -3.05 10.27
N VAL A 80 -10.83 -1.80 10.22
CA VAL A 80 -9.70 -1.37 9.41
C VAL A 80 -8.56 -0.98 10.35
N GLU A 81 -7.51 -1.78 10.35
CA GLU A 81 -6.40 -1.70 11.29
C GLU A 81 -5.09 -1.36 10.57
N VAL A 82 -4.36 -0.36 11.07
CA VAL A 82 -3.00 -0.09 10.64
C VAL A 82 -2.06 -1.06 11.37
N LEU A 83 -1.65 -2.13 10.69
CA LEU A 83 -0.73 -3.12 11.25
C LEU A 83 0.72 -2.63 11.30
N CYS A 84 1.11 -1.81 10.34
CA CYS A 84 2.41 -1.16 10.30
C CYS A 84 2.23 0.25 9.75
N ASP A 85 2.49 1.28 10.56
CA ASP A 85 2.47 2.66 10.09
C ASP A 85 3.77 2.97 9.31
N TRP A 86 3.81 4.09 8.62
CA TRP A 86 4.88 4.46 7.70
C TRP A 86 6.28 4.14 8.22
N THR A 87 6.90 3.14 7.65
CA THR A 87 8.19 2.59 8.07
C THR A 87 9.10 2.39 6.87
N ASP A 88 10.34 2.83 6.96
CA ASP A 88 11.35 2.57 5.92
C ASP A 88 11.59 1.06 5.79
N ALA A 89 11.77 0.57 4.56
CA ALA A 89 11.92 -0.87 4.30
C ALA A 89 13.06 -1.52 5.09
N MET A 90 14.10 -0.75 5.42
CA MET A 90 15.20 -1.23 6.29
C MET A 90 14.72 -1.61 7.69
N SER A 91 13.76 -0.86 8.25
CA SER A 91 13.20 -1.08 9.59
C SER A 91 11.89 -1.86 9.56
N PHE A 92 11.38 -2.19 8.37
CA PHE A 92 10.13 -2.92 8.23
C PHE A 92 10.23 -4.31 8.84
N SER A 93 9.23 -4.68 9.63
CA SER A 93 9.00 -6.04 10.12
C SER A 93 7.62 -6.47 9.64
N ALA A 94 7.56 -7.57 8.91
CA ALA A 94 6.32 -8.08 8.35
C ALA A 94 5.32 -8.38 9.48
N PRO A 95 4.16 -7.70 9.52
CA PRO A 95 3.15 -7.98 10.51
C PRO A 95 2.52 -9.35 10.26
N HIS A 96 2.04 -9.99 11.33
CA HIS A 96 1.25 -11.20 11.22
C HIS A 96 -0.23 -10.83 11.02
N VAL A 97 -0.79 -11.26 9.91
CA VAL A 97 -2.20 -11.01 9.54
C VAL A 97 -3.04 -12.21 9.97
N THR A 98 -4.14 -11.94 10.66
CA THR A 98 -5.16 -12.93 11.04
C THR A 98 -6.43 -12.73 10.23
N ALA A 99 -7.16 -13.81 9.96
CA ALA A 99 -8.39 -13.76 9.17
C ALA A 99 -9.64 -13.88 10.04
N ASN A 100 -10.60 -12.94 9.87
CA ASN A 100 -11.90 -12.96 10.54
C ASN A 100 -12.91 -12.01 9.87
N GLY A 101 -14.21 -12.30 10.00
CA GLY A 101 -15.33 -11.39 9.68
C GLY A 101 -15.46 -11.02 8.19
N LEU A 102 -15.88 -9.78 7.95
CA LEU A 102 -16.27 -9.24 6.64
C LEU A 102 -15.12 -8.54 5.90
N THR A 103 -15.45 -7.87 4.77
CA THR A 103 -14.49 -7.26 3.84
C THR A 103 -14.77 -5.77 3.64
N PRO A 104 -14.51 -4.87 4.62
CA PRO A 104 -14.76 -3.43 4.53
C PRO A 104 -13.71 -2.74 3.63
N MET A 105 -13.72 -3.07 2.36
CA MET A 105 -12.72 -2.70 1.36
C MET A 105 -12.71 -1.20 1.08
N GLY A 106 -13.88 -0.57 0.96
CA GLY A 106 -14.00 0.85 0.71
C GLY A 106 -13.46 1.70 1.86
N GLU A 107 -13.72 1.27 3.11
CA GLU A 107 -13.19 1.94 4.30
C GLU A 107 -11.66 1.88 4.35
N ALA A 108 -11.08 0.72 4.03
CA ALA A 108 -9.62 0.57 3.94
C ALA A 108 -9.01 1.48 2.87
N VAL A 109 -9.64 1.58 1.70
CA VAL A 109 -9.18 2.47 0.62
C VAL A 109 -9.25 3.94 1.05
N ARG A 110 -10.35 4.37 1.70
CA ARG A 110 -10.47 5.73 2.23
C ARG A 110 -9.37 6.05 3.24
N LEU A 111 -9.12 5.14 4.18
CA LEU A 111 -8.03 5.31 5.16
C LEU A 111 -6.67 5.43 4.46
N ALA A 112 -6.40 4.59 3.46
CA ALA A 112 -5.17 4.65 2.69
C ALA A 112 -4.99 6.00 1.98
N LEU A 113 -6.05 6.53 1.37
CA LEU A 113 -5.99 7.84 0.70
C LEU A 113 -5.70 8.97 1.68
N VAL A 114 -6.31 8.97 2.87
CA VAL A 114 -6.03 9.94 3.94
C VAL A 114 -4.57 9.83 4.38
N LYS A 115 -4.11 8.62 4.75
CA LYS A 115 -2.73 8.37 5.19
C LYS A 115 -1.69 8.78 4.13
N LEU A 116 -1.99 8.58 2.85
CA LEU A 116 -1.11 9.02 1.76
C LEU A 116 -0.99 10.54 1.67
N GLU A 117 -2.09 11.29 1.79
CA GLU A 117 -2.03 12.75 1.74
C GLU A 117 -1.30 13.33 2.97
N GLU A 118 -1.52 12.76 4.17
CA GLU A 118 -0.78 13.10 5.38
C GLU A 118 0.73 12.87 5.17
N GLN A 119 1.13 11.71 4.66
CA GLN A 119 2.53 11.38 4.44
C GLN A 119 3.19 12.28 3.38
N LYS A 120 2.49 12.59 2.29
CA LYS A 120 2.97 13.57 1.29
C LYS A 120 3.14 14.96 1.89
N ALA A 121 2.24 15.38 2.80
CA ALA A 121 2.39 16.65 3.52
C ALA A 121 3.64 16.64 4.40
N ARG A 122 3.91 15.54 5.12
CA ARG A 122 5.13 15.36 5.90
C ARG A 122 6.40 15.43 5.04
N TYR A 123 6.42 14.77 3.87
CA TYR A 123 7.56 14.88 2.93
C TYR A 123 7.79 16.31 2.48
N ARG A 124 6.73 17.03 2.08
CA ARG A 124 6.84 18.42 1.63
C ARG A 124 7.36 19.33 2.75
N ALA A 125 6.86 19.17 3.98
CA ALA A 125 7.28 19.95 5.14
C ALA A 125 8.77 19.76 5.48
N ASN A 126 9.31 18.55 5.19
CA ASN A 126 10.72 18.21 5.43
C ASN A 126 11.61 18.31 4.19
N GLY A 127 11.11 18.83 3.06
CA GLY A 127 11.88 18.96 1.82
C GLY A 127 12.29 17.65 1.17
N ILE A 128 11.58 16.56 1.46
CA ILE A 128 11.89 15.22 0.94
C ILE A 128 11.18 15.00 -0.39
N ALA A 129 11.95 14.71 -1.43
CA ALA A 129 11.40 14.28 -2.72
C ALA A 129 10.77 12.89 -2.63
N TYR A 130 9.66 12.67 -3.34
CA TYR A 130 9.03 11.35 -3.39
C TYR A 130 8.50 11.03 -4.79
N ASN A 131 8.51 9.74 -5.12
CA ASN A 131 7.88 9.19 -6.31
C ASN A 131 6.37 9.06 -6.09
N ARG A 132 5.63 8.90 -7.19
CA ARG A 132 4.21 8.62 -7.16
C ARG A 132 3.94 7.41 -6.27
N PRO A 133 3.11 7.53 -5.21
CA PRO A 133 2.81 6.42 -4.31
C PRO A 133 2.19 5.23 -5.02
N TRP A 134 2.46 4.04 -4.52
CA TRP A 134 1.85 2.79 -4.99
C TRP A 134 0.90 2.25 -3.93
N VAL A 135 -0.27 1.80 -4.36
CA VAL A 135 -1.28 1.16 -3.51
C VAL A 135 -1.57 -0.22 -4.08
N PHE A 136 -1.42 -1.25 -3.27
CA PHE A 136 -1.76 -2.62 -3.59
C PHE A 136 -2.96 -3.04 -2.74
N LEU A 137 -4.07 -3.38 -3.39
CA LEU A 137 -5.24 -3.96 -2.76
C LEU A 137 -5.26 -5.45 -3.07
N ILE A 138 -5.07 -6.28 -2.03
CA ILE A 138 -4.97 -7.73 -2.12
C ILE A 138 -6.17 -8.33 -1.40
N THR A 139 -7.04 -9.05 -2.13
CA THR A 139 -8.31 -9.60 -1.61
C THR A 139 -8.68 -10.89 -2.33
N ASP A 140 -9.39 -11.77 -1.65
CA ASP A 140 -10.05 -12.97 -2.22
C ASP A 140 -11.57 -12.81 -2.34
N GLY A 141 -12.13 -11.69 -1.85
CA GLY A 141 -13.54 -11.45 -1.68
C GLY A 141 -14.10 -10.28 -2.46
N GLN A 142 -15.28 -9.89 -2.02
CA GLN A 142 -16.04 -8.76 -2.53
C GLN A 142 -16.22 -7.73 -1.41
N PRO A 143 -16.28 -6.42 -1.73
CA PRO A 143 -16.58 -5.41 -0.72
C PRO A 143 -17.93 -5.67 -0.05
N THR A 144 -17.98 -5.51 1.27
CA THR A 144 -19.18 -5.70 2.09
C THR A 144 -19.69 -4.40 2.69
N ASP A 145 -18.95 -3.32 2.60
CA ASP A 145 -19.37 -1.99 3.05
C ASP A 145 -20.27 -1.32 2.00
N ASP A 146 -21.33 -0.61 2.47
CA ASP A 146 -22.38 -0.05 1.62
C ASP A 146 -21.90 1.05 0.66
N ASP A 147 -20.84 1.75 1.03
CA ASP A 147 -20.30 2.92 0.32
C ASP A 147 -18.94 2.66 -0.38
N TRP A 148 -18.60 1.40 -0.60
CA TRP A 148 -17.36 1.02 -1.27
C TRP A 148 -17.21 1.61 -2.69
N GLU A 149 -18.33 1.81 -3.41
CA GLU A 149 -18.30 2.41 -4.76
C GLU A 149 -17.79 3.86 -4.73
N GLN A 150 -18.17 4.61 -3.71
CA GLN A 150 -17.67 5.98 -3.54
C GLN A 150 -16.15 5.97 -3.27
N ALA A 151 -15.66 5.04 -2.46
CA ALA A 151 -14.23 4.88 -2.20
C ALA A 151 -13.48 4.47 -3.49
N ALA A 152 -14.06 3.60 -4.29
CA ALA A 152 -13.52 3.19 -5.58
C ALA A 152 -13.40 4.38 -6.54
N ASP A 153 -14.45 5.20 -6.65
CA ASP A 153 -14.44 6.40 -7.50
C ASP A 153 -13.41 7.45 -7.02
N GLN A 154 -13.24 7.61 -5.71
CA GLN A 154 -12.19 8.46 -5.12
C GLN A 154 -10.78 7.97 -5.47
N SER A 155 -10.53 6.66 -5.32
CA SER A 155 -9.24 6.04 -5.67
C SER A 155 -8.92 6.20 -7.15
N ARG A 156 -9.88 5.87 -8.02
CA ARG A 156 -9.75 6.00 -9.47
C ARG A 156 -9.48 7.44 -9.90
N SER A 157 -10.20 8.40 -9.31
CA SER A 157 -10.00 9.83 -9.56
C SER A 157 -8.61 10.30 -9.12
N ALA A 158 -8.13 9.83 -7.97
CA ALA A 158 -6.79 10.13 -7.49
C ALA A 158 -5.71 9.55 -8.42
N GLU A 159 -5.91 8.34 -8.93
CA GLU A 159 -5.00 7.74 -9.92
C GLU A 159 -4.98 8.52 -11.24
N GLN A 160 -6.15 8.88 -11.78
CA GLN A 160 -6.28 9.68 -13.01
C GLN A 160 -5.63 11.06 -12.86
N ALA A 161 -5.72 11.66 -11.67
CA ALA A 161 -5.04 12.91 -11.35
C ALA A 161 -3.51 12.74 -11.12
N GLY A 162 -2.97 11.53 -11.32
CA GLY A 162 -1.54 11.24 -11.15
C GLY A 162 -1.04 11.23 -9.70
N LYS A 163 -1.95 11.20 -8.72
CA LYS A 163 -1.60 11.26 -7.29
C LYS A 163 -1.08 9.95 -6.72
N LEU A 164 -1.42 8.82 -7.33
CA LEU A 164 -1.00 7.47 -6.95
C LEU A 164 -1.03 6.52 -8.15
N ILE A 165 -0.55 5.30 -7.97
CA ILE A 165 -0.74 4.15 -8.86
C ILE A 165 -1.43 3.07 -8.03
N PHE A 166 -2.53 2.52 -8.54
CA PHE A 166 -3.32 1.53 -7.83
C PHE A 166 -3.29 0.17 -8.53
N PHE A 167 -3.00 -0.87 -7.77
CA PHE A 167 -2.96 -2.26 -8.24
C PHE A 167 -4.00 -3.09 -7.48
N GLY A 168 -5.05 -3.52 -8.17
CA GLY A 168 -6.01 -4.48 -7.64
C GLY A 168 -5.52 -5.91 -7.89
N ILE A 169 -5.39 -6.71 -6.84
CA ILE A 169 -4.90 -8.09 -6.92
C ILE A 169 -5.93 -9.00 -6.27
N GLY A 170 -6.56 -9.82 -7.12
CA GLY A 170 -7.53 -10.82 -6.68
C GLY A 170 -6.87 -12.17 -6.43
N ALA A 171 -7.06 -12.74 -5.25
CA ALA A 171 -6.62 -14.08 -4.89
C ALA A 171 -7.80 -15.06 -4.87
N GLY A 172 -7.56 -16.34 -5.12
CA GLY A 172 -8.60 -17.36 -5.03
C GLY A 172 -9.62 -17.38 -6.16
N GLY A 173 -10.68 -18.18 -5.97
CA GLY A 173 -11.73 -18.45 -7.00
C GLY A 173 -12.86 -17.45 -7.03
N ASP A 174 -13.26 -16.94 -5.88
CA ASP A 174 -14.50 -16.20 -5.67
C ASP A 174 -14.37 -14.67 -5.78
N VAL A 175 -13.16 -14.17 -6.09
CA VAL A 175 -12.91 -12.74 -6.25
C VAL A 175 -13.68 -12.15 -7.44
N ASP A 176 -14.40 -11.06 -7.21
CA ASP A 176 -15.07 -10.28 -8.24
C ASP A 176 -14.12 -9.24 -8.85
N LEU A 177 -13.45 -9.63 -9.93
CA LEU A 177 -12.54 -8.73 -10.64
C LEU A 177 -13.26 -7.49 -11.22
N GLY A 178 -14.55 -7.57 -11.50
CA GLY A 178 -15.35 -6.44 -11.98
C GLY A 178 -15.49 -5.35 -10.92
N LYS A 179 -15.78 -5.73 -9.67
CA LYS A 179 -15.79 -4.81 -8.54
C LYS A 179 -14.40 -4.26 -8.24
N LEU A 180 -13.39 -5.13 -8.27
CA LEU A 180 -12.00 -4.72 -8.03
C LEU A 180 -11.51 -3.71 -9.09
N ALA A 181 -11.95 -3.85 -10.34
CA ALA A 181 -11.64 -2.92 -11.44
C ALA A 181 -12.21 -1.50 -11.23
N ARG A 182 -13.19 -1.32 -10.34
CA ARG A 182 -13.74 0.00 -10.05
C ARG A 182 -12.76 0.91 -9.32
N PHE A 183 -11.83 0.35 -8.54
CA PHE A 183 -10.87 1.10 -7.72
C PHE A 183 -9.72 1.72 -8.52
N SER A 184 -9.48 1.27 -9.76
CA SER A 184 -8.33 1.71 -10.57
C SER A 184 -8.74 1.97 -12.02
N SER A 185 -7.95 2.76 -12.72
CA SER A 185 -8.01 2.86 -14.18
C SER A 185 -7.29 1.70 -14.87
N ARG A 186 -6.57 0.87 -14.10
CA ARG A 186 -5.86 -0.33 -14.56
C ARG A 186 -6.73 -1.56 -14.39
N GLN A 187 -6.49 -2.56 -15.23
CA GLN A 187 -7.13 -3.85 -15.04
C GLN A 187 -6.57 -4.54 -13.78
N PRO A 188 -7.43 -5.10 -12.93
CA PRO A 188 -6.98 -5.89 -11.80
C PRO A 188 -6.32 -7.17 -12.29
N VAL A 189 -5.42 -7.69 -11.47
CA VAL A 189 -4.68 -8.91 -11.75
C VAL A 189 -5.22 -10.05 -10.89
N LYS A 190 -5.43 -11.22 -11.48
CA LYS A 190 -5.76 -12.43 -10.72
C LYS A 190 -4.50 -13.19 -10.37
N LEU A 191 -4.33 -13.49 -9.08
CA LEU A 191 -3.25 -14.33 -8.59
C LEU A 191 -3.46 -15.78 -9.06
N GLN A 192 -2.43 -16.41 -9.60
CA GLN A 192 -2.48 -17.82 -9.99
C GLN A 192 -2.37 -18.70 -8.72
N GLY A 193 -3.46 -19.32 -8.32
CA GLY A 193 -3.53 -20.05 -7.05
C GLY A 193 -3.27 -19.12 -5.86
N LEU A 194 -2.40 -19.55 -4.93
CA LEU A 194 -2.00 -18.78 -3.74
C LEU A 194 -0.53 -18.35 -3.82
N LYS A 195 -0.07 -17.91 -5.00
CA LYS A 195 1.33 -17.50 -5.23
C LYS A 195 1.66 -16.14 -4.65
N PHE A 196 1.39 -15.95 -3.36
CA PHE A 196 1.68 -14.70 -2.65
C PHE A 196 3.19 -14.43 -2.53
N LYS A 197 4.01 -15.47 -2.38
CA LYS A 197 5.47 -15.31 -2.32
C LYS A 197 6.02 -14.72 -3.61
N GLU A 198 5.57 -15.23 -4.75
CA GLU A 198 5.97 -14.75 -6.07
C GLU A 198 5.45 -13.32 -6.33
N LEU A 199 4.23 -13.01 -5.89
CA LEU A 199 3.68 -11.66 -5.92
C LEU A 199 4.56 -10.70 -5.13
N PHE A 200 4.88 -11.02 -3.88
CA PHE A 200 5.67 -10.13 -3.03
C PHE A 200 7.14 -10.05 -3.48
N LEU A 201 7.70 -11.10 -4.06
CA LEU A 201 8.99 -11.04 -4.72
C LEU A 201 8.99 -10.10 -5.94
N TRP A 202 7.94 -10.17 -6.76
CA TRP A 202 7.74 -9.24 -7.87
C TRP A 202 7.56 -7.80 -7.36
N LEU A 203 6.79 -7.61 -6.29
CA LEU A 203 6.56 -6.31 -5.68
C LEU A 203 7.87 -5.70 -5.17
N SER A 204 8.70 -6.46 -4.48
CA SER A 204 10.01 -5.99 -3.99
C SER A 204 10.92 -5.53 -5.13
N ARG A 205 11.02 -6.31 -6.21
CA ARG A 205 11.80 -5.98 -7.40
C ARG A 205 11.27 -4.74 -8.12
N SER A 206 9.94 -4.63 -8.22
CA SER A 206 9.27 -3.51 -8.88
C SER A 206 9.45 -2.21 -8.10
N THR A 207 9.26 -2.23 -6.78
CA THR A 207 9.46 -1.06 -5.91
C THR A 207 10.94 -0.67 -5.83
N SER A 208 11.85 -1.64 -5.80
CA SER A 208 13.29 -1.37 -5.91
C SER A 208 13.61 -0.63 -7.22
N SER A 209 13.15 -1.12 -8.36
CA SER A 209 13.36 -0.46 -9.65
C SER A 209 12.74 0.94 -9.69
N ALA A 210 11.54 1.10 -9.19
CA ALA A 210 10.85 2.40 -9.14
C ALA A 210 11.51 3.39 -8.19
N SER A 211 12.04 2.93 -7.07
CA SER A 211 12.73 3.79 -6.09
C SER A 211 14.05 4.36 -6.61
N LYS A 212 14.69 3.68 -7.55
CA LYS A 212 15.94 4.11 -8.21
C LYS A 212 15.71 5.11 -9.34
N ALA A 213 14.50 5.18 -9.87
CA ALA A 213 14.15 6.07 -10.97
C ALA A 213 14.02 7.53 -10.51
N ALA A 214 14.35 8.46 -11.40
CA ALA A 214 14.13 9.88 -11.16
C ALA A 214 12.61 10.18 -11.09
N GLN A 215 12.26 11.20 -10.34
CA GLN A 215 10.86 11.64 -10.19
C GLN A 215 10.26 11.97 -11.59
N GLY A 216 9.06 11.44 -11.85
CA GLY A 216 8.34 11.69 -13.11
C GLY A 216 8.80 10.82 -14.31
N THR A 217 9.77 9.93 -14.14
CA THR A 217 10.18 9.01 -15.21
C THR A 217 9.25 7.78 -15.28
N ASN A 218 9.07 7.25 -16.50
CA ASN A 218 8.39 5.97 -16.68
C ASN A 218 9.35 4.83 -16.31
N VAL A 219 8.90 3.97 -15.39
CA VAL A 219 9.64 2.78 -14.97
C VAL A 219 9.05 1.57 -15.67
N GLN A 220 9.89 0.82 -16.36
CA GLN A 220 9.50 -0.48 -16.89
C GLN A 220 9.57 -1.50 -15.76
N LEU A 221 8.42 -2.06 -15.38
CA LEU A 221 8.33 -3.05 -14.33
C LEU A 221 8.75 -4.43 -14.84
N PRO A 222 9.33 -5.29 -13.99
CA PRO A 222 9.57 -6.67 -14.35
C PRO A 222 8.26 -7.34 -14.83
N PRO A 223 8.32 -8.20 -15.84
CA PRO A 223 7.13 -8.92 -16.28
C PRO A 223 6.60 -9.78 -15.11
N PRO A 224 5.28 -9.82 -14.89
CA PRO A 224 4.66 -10.67 -13.87
C PRO A 224 4.54 -12.11 -14.41
N SER A 225 5.68 -12.84 -14.53
CA SER A 225 5.74 -14.04 -15.34
C SER A 225 5.03 -15.26 -14.76
N ASP A 226 5.09 -15.49 -13.43
CA ASP A 226 4.71 -16.82 -12.92
C ASP A 226 3.58 -16.80 -11.87
N TRP A 227 3.11 -15.64 -11.47
CA TRP A 227 2.10 -15.49 -10.42
C TRP A 227 0.77 -14.92 -10.90
N MET A 228 0.73 -14.35 -12.09
CA MET A 228 -0.44 -13.69 -12.66
C MET A 228 -1.15 -14.59 -13.67
N GLN A 229 -2.45 -14.72 -13.58
CA GLN A 229 -3.29 -15.29 -14.60
C GLN A 229 -3.68 -14.18 -15.60
N VAL A 230 -3.25 -14.31 -16.86
CA VAL A 230 -3.70 -13.44 -17.93
C VAL A 230 -5.00 -14.02 -18.47
N SER A 231 -6.10 -13.27 -18.38
CA SER A 231 -7.33 -13.60 -19.10
C SER A 231 -7.12 -13.26 -20.57
N ALA A 232 -7.28 -14.24 -21.45
CA ALA A 232 -7.26 -14.05 -22.90
C ALA A 232 -8.57 -13.40 -23.37
#